data_a804e05ab7e8a4f95680068c948df766
#
_entry.id   a804e05ab7e8a4f95680068c948df766
#
_cell.length_a   1.000
_cell.length_b   1.000
_cell.length_c   1.000
_cell.angle_alpha   90.00
_cell.angle_beta   90.00
_cell.angle_gamma   90.00
#
_symmetry.space_group_name_H-M   'P 1'
#
loop_
_entity.id
_entity.type
_entity.pdbx_description
1 polymer ?
#
loop_
_entity_poly.entity_id
_entity_poly.type
_entity_poly.pdbx_seq_one_letter_code
_entity_poly.pdbx_strand_id
1 'polypeptide(L)'
;MPTQSAMQVIPSNSPLLKGRRGDFQSNHSTVLFFVMSVFLIFFMHSPVDAFQAEVLPCEINTGEAFIIKVTDVKISQSPAASLNGKQFYFSSCGDSCFIAIGSVGINTKPGVYTIKLAAGKKKRNLKLLVKHTSFPELGLTLPEDKVFLSPDDLERAKREGEKLKSICQRVSDRLWEGSFMLPLENDISTLFGTKRILNKKRVSVHKGLDIKGEEGEEVKASNSGRVVLAEELFFGGNTIILDHGQGIYTIYMHLSEFNIGPEDIISKGEVIGFVGSSGRSTGPHLHFGVKVLNINTNPVSLAELDL
;
A
#
# COMPACT_ATOMS: atom_id res chain seq x y z
N MET A 1 46.18 28.44 8.88
CA MET A 1 46.38 29.91 9.01
C MET A 1 45.07 30.57 8.76
N PRO A 2 44.68 31.44 9.66
CA PRO A 2 43.33 31.98 9.78
C PRO A 2 43.21 33.38 9.18
N THR A 3 42.01 33.83 8.91
CA THR A 3 41.67 35.25 9.06
C THR A 3 40.23 35.38 9.54
N GLN A 4 40.18 35.91 10.74
CA GLN A 4 39.17 36.66 11.42
C GLN A 4 38.88 38.00 10.74
N SER A 5 37.70 38.54 11.02
CA SER A 5 37.42 39.96 11.29
C SER A 5 35.96 40.25 10.87
N ALA A 6 35.16 41.06 11.50
CA ALA A 6 35.20 41.76 12.75
C ALA A 6 33.75 42.29 13.04
N MET A 7 33.52 42.41 14.26
CA MET A 7 32.38 43.01 14.96
C MET A 7 32.33 44.55 14.73
N GLN A 8 31.15 45.15 14.55
CA GLN A 8 30.98 46.55 14.86
C GLN A 8 29.67 46.84 15.59
N VAL A 9 29.85 47.57 16.67
CA VAL A 9 28.87 47.96 17.70
C VAL A 9 28.74 49.50 17.73
N ILE A 10 27.49 49.98 18.07
CA ILE A 10 27.22 51.25 18.79
C ILE A 10 26.98 52.53 17.92
N PRO A 11 26.26 53.60 18.40
CA PRO A 11 25.60 53.84 19.68
C PRO A 11 24.19 54.52 19.69
N SER A 12 23.68 54.63 20.89
CA SER A 12 22.55 55.39 21.39
C SER A 12 22.63 56.91 21.20
N ASN A 13 21.47 57.57 21.16
CA ASN A 13 21.29 58.87 21.82
C ASN A 13 19.81 59.28 21.97
N SER A 14 19.42 59.57 23.18
CA SER A 14 18.24 60.35 23.55
C SER A 14 18.52 61.84 23.40
N PRO A 15 17.50 62.69 23.38
CA PRO A 15 17.38 63.61 24.52
C PRO A 15 15.95 63.89 25.04
N LEU A 16 15.92 64.17 26.31
CA LEU A 16 14.91 64.81 27.14
C LEU A 16 14.46 66.19 26.62
N LEU A 17 13.18 66.54 26.82
CA LEU A 17 12.79 67.88 27.14
C LEU A 17 11.60 67.94 28.13
N LYS A 18 11.82 68.81 29.14
CA LYS A 18 10.98 69.15 30.27
C LYS A 18 9.81 70.09 29.95
N GLY A 19 8.76 70.02 30.76
CA GLY A 19 8.13 71.18 31.34
C GLY A 19 6.70 71.48 30.90
N ARG A 20 5.66 71.46 31.71
CA ARG A 20 5.21 72.55 32.54
C ARG A 20 3.89 72.22 33.28
N ARG A 21 3.82 72.59 34.54
CA ARG A 21 2.65 72.55 35.43
C ARG A 21 1.56 73.50 34.94
N GLY A 22 0.31 73.17 35.26
CA GLY A 22 -0.82 74.06 35.24
C GLY A 22 -1.99 73.46 36.00
N ASP A 23 -2.15 73.90 37.27
CA ASP A 23 -3.27 73.60 38.14
C ASP A 23 -4.57 74.17 37.59
N PHE A 24 -5.66 73.42 37.65
CA PHE A 24 -7.00 73.98 37.83
C PHE A 24 -7.93 72.98 38.52
N GLN A 25 -8.38 73.34 39.71
CA GLN A 25 -9.47 72.72 40.45
C GLN A 25 -10.79 73.02 39.79
N SER A 26 -11.68 72.04 39.67
CA SER A 26 -13.12 72.26 39.87
C SER A 26 -13.86 70.94 40.09
N ASN A 27 -14.58 70.87 41.16
CA ASN A 27 -15.52 69.84 41.60
C ASN A 27 -16.60 69.62 40.58
N HIS A 28 -16.93 68.39 40.27
CA HIS A 28 -18.31 67.92 40.06
C HIS A 28 -18.36 66.40 40.23
N SER A 29 -19.17 65.95 41.18
CA SER A 29 -19.59 64.57 41.35
C SER A 29 -20.24 64.03 40.08
N THR A 30 -19.63 63.02 39.47
CA THR A 30 -20.28 62.25 38.41
C THR A 30 -20.17 60.77 38.78
N VAL A 31 -21.31 60.20 39.02
CA VAL A 31 -21.52 58.76 39.30
C VAL A 31 -20.96 57.95 38.15
N LEU A 32 -19.88 57.19 38.42
CA LEU A 32 -19.26 56.33 37.43
C LEU A 32 -20.02 55.02 37.44
N PHE A 33 -20.92 54.83 36.43
CA PHE A 33 -21.49 53.52 36.11
C PHE A 33 -20.38 52.65 35.51
N PHE A 34 -19.90 51.70 36.27
CA PHE A 34 -18.99 50.64 35.80
C PHE A 34 -19.83 49.62 35.01
N VAL A 35 -19.95 49.84 33.72
CA VAL A 35 -20.46 48.83 32.81
C VAL A 35 -19.38 47.79 32.64
N MET A 36 -19.45 46.72 33.42
CA MET A 36 -18.63 45.53 33.29
C MET A 36 -19.13 44.76 32.07
N SER A 37 -18.56 45.05 30.91
CA SER A 37 -18.74 44.25 29.70
C SER A 37 -18.12 42.88 29.93
N VAL A 38 -18.92 41.93 30.37
CA VAL A 38 -18.57 40.51 30.35
C VAL A 38 -18.50 40.11 28.85
N PHE A 39 -17.28 40.12 28.29
CA PHE A 39 -17.00 39.49 27.05
C PHE A 39 -17.11 37.97 27.30
N LEU A 40 -18.30 37.42 27.07
CA LEU A 40 -18.51 36.00 27.00
C LEU A 40 -17.82 35.53 25.70
N ILE A 41 -16.55 35.14 25.83
CA ILE A 41 -15.86 34.43 24.75
C ILE A 41 -16.57 33.08 24.64
N PHE A 42 -17.56 33.03 23.78
CA PHE A 42 -18.05 31.77 23.24
C PHE A 42 -16.89 31.14 22.49
N PHE A 43 -16.14 30.30 23.19
CA PHE A 43 -15.37 29.25 22.52
C PHE A 43 -16.41 28.43 21.78
N MET A 44 -16.68 28.79 20.53
CA MET A 44 -17.29 27.86 19.59
C MET A 44 -16.34 26.67 19.51
N HIS A 45 -16.55 25.70 20.40
CA HIS A 45 -16.10 24.34 20.17
C HIS A 45 -16.83 23.90 18.91
N SER A 46 -16.21 24.14 17.75
CA SER A 46 -16.60 23.39 16.55
C SER A 46 -16.59 21.93 16.98
N PRO A 47 -17.66 21.18 16.80
CA PRO A 47 -17.63 19.76 17.13
C PRO A 47 -16.58 19.14 16.23
N VAL A 48 -15.37 18.92 16.78
CA VAL A 48 -14.34 18.07 16.20
C VAL A 48 -14.86 16.65 16.33
N ASP A 49 -15.90 16.35 15.57
CA ASP A 49 -16.57 15.05 15.57
C ASP A 49 -16.63 14.48 14.15
N ALA A 50 -15.71 14.93 13.30
CA ALA A 50 -15.59 14.46 11.94
C ALA A 50 -14.30 13.64 11.82
N PHE A 51 -14.43 12.31 11.68
CA PHE A 51 -13.29 11.47 11.32
C PHE A 51 -12.59 12.02 10.06
N GLN A 52 -11.27 11.88 10.00
CA GLN A 52 -10.49 12.18 8.81
C GLN A 52 -10.32 10.90 7.99
N ALA A 53 -10.23 11.05 6.67
CA ALA A 53 -10.02 9.91 5.80
C ALA A 53 -9.32 10.34 4.51
N GLU A 54 -8.36 9.56 4.08
CA GLU A 54 -7.56 9.82 2.89
C GLU A 54 -7.25 8.51 2.15
N VAL A 55 -6.89 8.66 0.87
CA VAL A 55 -6.38 7.58 0.03
C VAL A 55 -4.92 7.90 -0.29
N LEU A 56 -4.02 6.98 -0.03
CA LEU A 56 -2.58 7.17 -0.21
C LEU A 56 -1.95 6.02 -1.01
N PRO A 57 -1.30 6.33 -2.12
CA PRO A 57 -1.39 7.59 -2.85
C PRO A 57 -2.80 7.81 -3.41
N CYS A 58 -3.23 9.07 -3.55
CA CYS A 58 -4.54 9.40 -4.14
C CYS A 58 -4.55 9.32 -5.67
N GLU A 59 -3.39 9.12 -6.27
CA GLU A 59 -3.13 8.96 -7.69
C GLU A 59 -2.23 7.76 -7.92
N ILE A 60 -2.72 6.77 -8.68
CA ILE A 60 -2.04 5.51 -8.97
C ILE A 60 -2.13 5.16 -10.46
N ASN A 61 -1.28 4.25 -10.89
CA ASN A 61 -1.37 3.64 -12.21
C ASN A 61 -2.23 2.37 -12.19
N THR A 62 -2.65 1.90 -13.36
CA THR A 62 -3.34 0.62 -13.49
C THR A 62 -2.47 -0.52 -12.99
N GLY A 63 -3.01 -1.38 -12.13
CA GLY A 63 -2.30 -2.50 -11.50
C GLY A 63 -1.66 -2.18 -10.16
N GLU A 64 -1.74 -0.95 -9.65
CA GLU A 64 -1.08 -0.54 -8.40
C GLU A 64 -2.00 -0.62 -7.18
N ALA A 65 -1.35 -0.67 -6.02
CA ALA A 65 -1.96 -0.67 -4.71
C ALA A 65 -2.10 0.75 -4.13
N PHE A 66 -3.01 0.89 -3.18
CA PHE A 66 -3.22 2.11 -2.39
C PHE A 66 -3.70 1.73 -0.98
N ILE A 67 -3.63 2.67 -0.06
CA ILE A 67 -4.23 2.52 1.27
C ILE A 67 -5.40 3.50 1.45
N ILE A 68 -6.36 3.10 2.27
CA ILE A 68 -7.40 3.95 2.81
C ILE A 68 -7.09 4.09 4.29
N LYS A 69 -6.71 5.30 4.73
CA LYS A 69 -6.42 5.61 6.13
C LYS A 69 -7.56 6.43 6.70
N VAL A 70 -8.04 6.03 7.87
CA VAL A 70 -9.14 6.70 8.57
C VAL A 70 -8.72 6.96 10.00
N THR A 71 -8.74 8.22 10.42
CA THR A 71 -8.34 8.66 11.77
C THR A 71 -9.49 9.36 12.48
N ASP A 72 -9.35 9.57 13.78
CA ASP A 72 -10.36 10.17 14.65
C ASP A 72 -11.69 9.37 14.70
N VAL A 73 -11.58 8.04 14.57
CA VAL A 73 -12.72 7.11 14.67
C VAL A 73 -12.64 6.32 15.97
N LYS A 74 -13.74 6.26 16.71
CA LYS A 74 -13.82 5.39 17.90
C LYS A 74 -13.66 3.93 17.48
N ILE A 75 -12.89 3.16 18.23
CA ILE A 75 -12.62 1.72 17.94
C ILE A 75 -13.92 0.92 17.78
N SER A 76 -15.00 1.29 18.51
CA SER A 76 -16.32 0.66 18.37
C SER A 76 -17.06 0.96 17.05
N GLN A 77 -16.50 1.81 16.18
CA GLN A 77 -17.09 2.23 14.91
C GLN A 77 -16.16 1.90 13.73
N SER A 78 -15.76 0.63 13.62
CA SER A 78 -14.91 0.17 12.52
C SER A 78 -15.42 0.71 11.17
N PRO A 79 -14.54 1.34 10.35
CA PRO A 79 -14.96 1.87 9.06
C PRO A 79 -15.34 0.75 8.09
N ALA A 80 -16.21 1.10 7.14
CA ALA A 80 -16.53 0.26 5.98
C ALA A 80 -16.34 1.10 4.71
N ALA A 81 -15.63 0.57 3.73
CA ALA A 81 -15.45 1.23 2.45
C ALA A 81 -15.63 0.28 1.28
N SER A 82 -16.02 0.84 0.13
CA SER A 82 -16.16 0.08 -1.10
C SER A 82 -15.82 0.89 -2.34
N LEU A 83 -15.32 0.19 -3.35
CA LEU A 83 -15.06 0.72 -4.69
C LEU A 83 -15.74 -0.21 -5.71
N ASN A 84 -16.65 0.33 -6.53
CA ASN A 84 -17.40 -0.46 -7.53
C ASN A 84 -18.03 -1.76 -6.97
N GLY A 85 -18.55 -1.70 -5.74
CA GLY A 85 -19.16 -2.84 -5.06
C GLY A 85 -18.20 -3.80 -4.36
N LYS A 86 -16.88 -3.68 -4.56
CA LYS A 86 -15.89 -4.43 -3.78
C LYS A 86 -15.65 -3.77 -2.44
N GLN A 87 -15.68 -4.55 -1.36
CA GLN A 87 -15.43 -4.09 -0.01
C GLN A 87 -13.95 -4.12 0.33
N PHE A 88 -13.51 -3.18 1.17
CA PHE A 88 -12.18 -3.15 1.77
C PHE A 88 -12.29 -3.58 3.24
N TYR A 89 -11.24 -4.24 3.72
CA TYR A 89 -11.17 -4.76 5.08
C TYR A 89 -10.21 -3.91 5.90
N PHE A 90 -10.72 -3.32 6.97
CA PHE A 90 -9.95 -2.43 7.83
C PHE A 90 -9.38 -3.18 9.03
N SER A 91 -8.17 -2.79 9.43
CA SER A 91 -7.58 -3.14 10.72
C SER A 91 -7.15 -1.88 11.45
N SER A 92 -7.02 -1.97 12.78
CA SER A 92 -6.49 -0.88 13.59
C SER A 92 -5.01 -0.63 13.24
N CYS A 93 -4.61 0.65 13.18
CA CYS A 93 -3.24 1.13 13.04
C CYS A 93 -2.83 2.00 14.24
N GLY A 94 -3.49 1.84 15.37
CA GLY A 94 -3.28 2.58 16.62
C GLY A 94 -4.59 3.06 17.20
N ASP A 95 -4.53 3.91 18.21
CA ASP A 95 -5.70 4.50 18.85
C ASP A 95 -6.45 5.39 17.85
N SER A 96 -7.73 5.10 17.62
CA SER A 96 -8.58 5.85 16.70
C SER A 96 -8.11 5.89 15.23
N CYS A 97 -7.27 4.96 14.81
CA CYS A 97 -6.74 4.81 13.46
C CYS A 97 -7.13 3.47 12.85
N PHE A 98 -7.56 3.49 11.59
CA PHE A 98 -7.85 2.30 10.78
C PHE A 98 -7.22 2.41 9.40
N ILE A 99 -6.72 1.28 8.90
CA ILE A 99 -6.09 1.17 7.58
C ILE A 99 -6.67 -0.01 6.81
N ALA A 100 -6.88 0.18 5.50
CA ALA A 100 -7.20 -0.89 4.57
C ALA A 100 -6.34 -0.76 3.31
N ILE A 101 -5.89 -1.89 2.76
CA ILE A 101 -5.15 -1.93 1.51
C ILE A 101 -6.11 -2.26 0.37
N GLY A 102 -6.03 -1.50 -0.71
CA GLY A 102 -6.78 -1.69 -1.94
C GLY A 102 -5.86 -1.77 -3.16
N SER A 103 -6.42 -2.20 -4.27
CA SER A 103 -5.74 -2.24 -5.55
C SER A 103 -6.73 -2.09 -6.70
N VAL A 104 -6.22 -1.62 -7.86
CA VAL A 104 -6.94 -1.65 -9.12
C VAL A 104 -6.30 -2.63 -10.10
N GLY A 105 -7.11 -3.29 -10.90
CA GLY A 105 -6.60 -4.25 -11.89
C GLY A 105 -5.87 -3.58 -13.05
N ILE A 106 -4.99 -4.32 -13.72
CA ILE A 106 -4.22 -3.86 -14.88
C ILE A 106 -5.10 -3.37 -16.04
N ASN A 107 -6.32 -3.90 -16.16
CA ASN A 107 -7.29 -3.53 -17.19
C ASN A 107 -8.30 -2.46 -16.72
N THR A 108 -8.08 -1.86 -15.55
CA THR A 108 -8.93 -0.78 -15.06
C THR A 108 -8.82 0.43 -16.00
N LYS A 109 -9.96 0.99 -16.41
CA LYS A 109 -9.96 2.17 -17.28
C LYS A 109 -9.41 3.38 -16.50
N PRO A 110 -8.57 4.21 -17.11
CA PRO A 110 -8.13 5.46 -16.49
C PRO A 110 -9.32 6.36 -16.17
N GLY A 111 -9.22 7.09 -15.06
CA GLY A 111 -10.27 8.02 -14.62
C GLY A 111 -10.32 8.21 -13.11
N VAL A 112 -11.26 9.03 -12.67
CA VAL A 112 -11.47 9.31 -11.24
C VAL A 112 -12.52 8.34 -10.69
N TYR A 113 -12.12 7.57 -9.71
CA TYR A 113 -12.95 6.61 -9.01
C TYR A 113 -13.40 7.17 -7.65
N THR A 114 -14.60 6.78 -7.22
CA THR A 114 -15.15 7.20 -5.92
C THR A 114 -15.19 6.01 -4.98
N ILE A 115 -14.42 6.10 -3.91
CA ILE A 115 -14.47 5.16 -2.79
C ILE A 115 -15.53 5.67 -1.83
N LYS A 116 -16.58 4.88 -1.61
CA LYS A 116 -17.62 5.18 -0.63
C LYS A 116 -17.15 4.68 0.73
N LEU A 117 -17.06 5.58 1.71
CA LEU A 117 -16.59 5.30 3.06
C LEU A 117 -17.69 5.65 4.05
N ALA A 118 -17.88 4.80 5.07
CA ALA A 118 -18.76 5.01 6.21
C ALA A 118 -18.01 4.69 7.51
N ALA A 119 -18.20 5.52 8.54
CA ALA A 119 -17.76 5.26 9.91
C ALA A 119 -18.89 5.68 10.86
N GLY A 120 -19.52 4.71 11.51
CA GLY A 120 -20.76 4.91 12.25
C GLY A 120 -21.88 5.45 11.36
N LYS A 121 -22.49 6.57 11.73
CA LYS A 121 -23.56 7.23 10.95
C LYS A 121 -23.03 8.18 9.85
N LYS A 122 -21.73 8.46 9.84
CA LYS A 122 -21.11 9.43 8.94
C LYS A 122 -20.64 8.75 7.67
N LYS A 123 -20.77 9.41 6.52
CA LYS A 123 -20.37 8.93 5.20
C LYS A 123 -19.47 9.96 4.51
N ARG A 124 -18.48 9.48 3.78
CA ARG A 124 -17.60 10.28 2.93
C ARG A 124 -17.37 9.59 1.58
N ASN A 125 -17.08 10.39 0.58
CA ASN A 125 -16.63 9.95 -0.73
C ASN A 125 -15.18 10.40 -0.90
N LEU A 126 -14.28 9.43 -1.03
CA LEU A 126 -12.86 9.69 -1.33
C LEU A 126 -12.65 9.53 -2.83
N LYS A 127 -11.69 10.28 -3.37
CA LYS A 127 -11.33 10.23 -4.78
C LYS A 127 -10.01 9.49 -4.96
N LEU A 128 -9.97 8.61 -5.96
CA LEU A 128 -8.78 7.90 -6.41
C LEU A 128 -8.64 8.16 -7.91
N LEU A 129 -7.55 8.81 -8.32
CA LEU A 129 -7.21 8.98 -9.72
C LEU A 129 -6.42 7.77 -10.21
N VAL A 130 -6.94 7.06 -11.20
CA VAL A 130 -6.25 5.96 -11.87
C VAL A 130 -5.74 6.44 -13.21
N LYS A 131 -4.42 6.37 -13.42
CA LYS A 131 -3.74 6.72 -14.66
C LYS A 131 -3.51 5.51 -15.55
N HIS A 132 -3.32 5.77 -16.82
CA HIS A 132 -2.93 4.73 -17.78
C HIS A 132 -1.44 4.42 -17.64
N THR A 133 -1.11 3.13 -17.65
CA THR A 133 0.28 2.64 -17.71
C THR A 133 0.51 1.98 -19.07
N SER A 134 1.56 2.37 -19.74
CA SER A 134 2.08 1.65 -20.91
C SER A 134 2.99 0.52 -20.40
N PHE A 135 2.55 -0.71 -20.57
CA PHE A 135 3.34 -1.89 -20.16
C PHE A 135 4.30 -2.31 -21.28
N PRO A 136 5.54 -2.74 -20.93
CA PRO A 136 6.49 -3.25 -21.91
C PRO A 136 5.94 -4.43 -22.69
N GLU A 137 6.42 -4.63 -23.92
CA GLU A 137 6.16 -5.80 -24.72
C GLU A 137 7.44 -6.62 -24.92
N LEU A 138 7.36 -7.93 -24.71
CA LEU A 138 8.48 -8.87 -24.82
C LEU A 138 8.11 -10.00 -25.77
N GLY A 139 8.82 -10.10 -26.88
CA GLY A 139 8.72 -11.24 -27.79
C GLY A 139 9.55 -12.42 -27.27
N LEU A 140 8.91 -13.59 -27.11
CA LEU A 140 9.58 -14.82 -26.69
C LEU A 140 9.35 -15.92 -27.71
N THR A 141 10.44 -16.60 -28.09
CA THR A 141 10.37 -17.84 -28.87
C THR A 141 10.59 -19.02 -27.93
N LEU A 142 9.59 -19.88 -27.84
CA LEU A 142 9.58 -21.06 -26.99
C LEU A 142 9.29 -22.30 -27.83
N PRO A 143 9.69 -23.51 -27.37
CA PRO A 143 9.19 -24.78 -27.96
C PRO A 143 7.68 -24.80 -28.04
N GLU A 144 7.14 -25.38 -29.09
CA GLU A 144 5.68 -25.37 -29.38
C GLU A 144 4.85 -26.02 -28.25
N ASP A 145 5.36 -27.07 -27.60
CA ASP A 145 4.77 -27.73 -26.43
C ASP A 145 4.70 -26.85 -25.18
N LYS A 146 5.58 -25.86 -25.07
CA LYS A 146 5.53 -24.85 -24.00
C LYS A 146 4.53 -23.73 -24.27
N VAL A 147 4.09 -23.57 -25.52
CA VAL A 147 3.12 -22.54 -25.95
C VAL A 147 1.73 -23.14 -26.12
N PHE A 148 1.63 -24.32 -26.74
CA PHE A 148 0.40 -25.06 -26.95
C PHE A 148 0.40 -26.33 -26.12
N LEU A 149 -0.41 -26.32 -25.07
CA LEU A 149 -0.51 -27.41 -24.11
C LEU A 149 -1.24 -28.61 -24.70
N SER A 150 -0.88 -29.82 -24.28
CA SER A 150 -1.68 -31.00 -24.46
C SER A 150 -3.06 -30.86 -23.80
N PRO A 151 -4.08 -31.64 -24.19
CA PRO A 151 -5.36 -31.63 -23.50
C PRO A 151 -5.23 -31.88 -21.98
N ASP A 152 -4.37 -32.81 -21.56
CA ASP A 152 -4.17 -33.20 -20.19
C ASP A 152 -3.50 -32.05 -19.38
N ASP A 153 -2.46 -31.42 -19.95
CA ASP A 153 -1.79 -30.27 -19.37
C ASP A 153 -2.72 -29.07 -19.25
N LEU A 154 -3.57 -28.85 -20.25
CA LEU A 154 -4.57 -27.78 -20.22
C LEU A 154 -5.59 -28.01 -19.10
N GLU A 155 -6.03 -29.25 -18.90
CA GLU A 155 -6.95 -29.59 -17.82
C GLU A 155 -6.26 -29.45 -16.45
N ARG A 156 -5.00 -29.90 -16.29
CA ARG A 156 -4.20 -29.70 -15.08
C ARG A 156 -4.07 -28.20 -14.78
N ALA A 157 -3.62 -27.41 -15.74
CA ALA A 157 -3.44 -25.97 -15.58
C ALA A 157 -4.75 -25.24 -15.22
N LYS A 158 -5.90 -25.71 -15.75
CA LYS A 158 -7.22 -25.16 -15.40
C LYS A 158 -7.60 -25.46 -13.96
N ARG A 159 -7.49 -26.73 -13.52
CA ARG A 159 -7.78 -27.14 -12.13
C ARG A 159 -6.91 -26.34 -11.12
N GLU A 160 -5.61 -26.26 -11.41
CA GLU A 160 -4.69 -25.51 -10.55
C GLU A 160 -5.05 -24.01 -10.51
N GLY A 161 -5.40 -23.42 -11.65
CA GLY A 161 -5.87 -22.03 -11.72
C GLY A 161 -7.14 -21.77 -10.91
N GLU A 162 -8.10 -22.70 -10.92
CA GLU A 162 -9.32 -22.63 -10.10
C GLU A 162 -8.99 -22.78 -8.60
N LYS A 163 -8.08 -23.69 -8.23
CA LYS A 163 -7.58 -23.85 -6.88
C LYS A 163 -6.94 -22.56 -6.35
N LEU A 164 -6.00 -21.98 -7.10
CA LEU A 164 -5.36 -20.71 -6.76
C LEU A 164 -6.35 -19.57 -6.59
N LYS A 165 -7.34 -19.49 -7.50
CA LYS A 165 -8.42 -18.50 -7.41
C LYS A 165 -9.24 -18.69 -6.13
N SER A 166 -9.60 -19.92 -5.79
CA SER A 166 -10.37 -20.25 -4.57
C SER A 166 -9.59 -19.87 -3.30
N ILE A 167 -8.30 -20.17 -3.24
CA ILE A 167 -7.42 -19.80 -2.13
C ILE A 167 -7.42 -18.28 -1.96
N CYS A 168 -7.10 -17.54 -3.01
CA CYS A 168 -6.94 -16.08 -2.95
C CYS A 168 -8.27 -15.29 -2.87
N GLN A 169 -9.43 -15.96 -2.84
CA GLN A 169 -10.73 -15.32 -2.59
C GLN A 169 -11.07 -15.23 -1.10
N ARG A 170 -10.39 -15.98 -0.26
CA ARG A 170 -10.64 -15.98 1.18
C ARG A 170 -10.14 -14.67 1.79
N VAL A 171 -10.76 -14.28 2.89
CA VAL A 171 -10.37 -13.12 3.69
C VAL A 171 -10.25 -13.60 5.13
N SER A 172 -9.05 -13.56 5.65
CA SER A 172 -8.69 -13.89 7.02
C SER A 172 -8.38 -12.63 7.83
N ASP A 173 -8.18 -12.76 9.11
CA ASP A 173 -7.71 -11.68 9.95
C ASP A 173 -6.30 -11.25 9.55
N ARG A 174 -5.96 -9.98 9.83
CA ARG A 174 -4.64 -9.42 9.54
C ARG A 174 -3.53 -10.18 10.25
N LEU A 175 -2.53 -10.59 9.47
CA LEU A 175 -1.28 -11.19 9.95
C LEU A 175 -0.06 -10.32 9.63
N TRP A 176 -0.14 -9.46 8.61
CA TRP A 176 0.96 -8.58 8.20
C TRP A 176 1.21 -7.45 9.21
N GLU A 177 2.48 -6.99 9.28
CA GLU A 177 2.94 -5.92 10.14
C GLU A 177 3.85 -4.96 9.36
N GLY A 178 3.57 -3.64 9.46
CA GLY A 178 4.31 -2.61 8.72
C GLY A 178 4.33 -2.86 7.21
N SER A 179 5.23 -2.20 6.50
CA SER A 179 5.33 -2.28 5.04
C SER A 179 5.81 -3.65 4.56
N PHE A 180 5.37 -4.06 3.38
CA PHE A 180 5.85 -5.26 2.71
C PHE A 180 7.27 -5.05 2.16
N MET A 181 8.02 -6.12 1.99
CA MET A 181 9.34 -6.10 1.38
C MET A 181 9.40 -6.97 0.12
N LEU A 182 10.32 -6.71 -0.77
CA LEU A 182 10.61 -7.66 -1.85
C LEU A 182 11.35 -8.87 -1.28
N PRO A 183 11.07 -10.07 -1.79
CA PRO A 183 11.64 -11.33 -1.26
C PRO A 183 13.12 -11.55 -1.60
N LEU A 184 13.65 -10.79 -2.57
CA LEU A 184 15.05 -10.72 -2.98
C LEU A 184 15.42 -9.25 -3.22
N GLU A 185 16.66 -8.87 -2.94
CA GLU A 185 17.21 -7.52 -3.16
C GLU A 185 17.92 -7.39 -4.53
N ASN A 186 17.62 -8.29 -5.46
CA ASN A 186 18.27 -8.39 -6.76
C ASN A 186 17.53 -7.59 -7.85
N ASP A 187 18.16 -7.43 -9.02
CA ASP A 187 17.58 -6.77 -10.18
C ASP A 187 16.29 -7.44 -10.65
N ILE A 188 15.30 -6.64 -11.02
CA ILE A 188 14.07 -7.11 -11.66
C ILE A 188 14.37 -7.33 -13.16
N SER A 189 14.19 -8.55 -13.64
CA SER A 189 14.38 -8.91 -15.04
C SER A 189 13.12 -8.73 -15.89
N THR A 190 11.94 -8.93 -15.32
CA THR A 190 10.65 -8.73 -16.00
C THR A 190 9.66 -8.04 -15.08
N LEU A 191 9.13 -6.90 -15.52
CA LEU A 191 8.18 -6.10 -14.77
C LEU A 191 6.77 -6.71 -14.77
N PHE A 192 6.00 -6.38 -13.73
CA PHE A 192 4.54 -6.59 -13.71
C PHE A 192 3.88 -5.93 -14.92
N GLY A 193 2.90 -6.59 -15.50
CA GLY A 193 2.15 -6.08 -16.63
C GLY A 193 2.82 -6.27 -17.98
N THR A 194 4.07 -6.72 -18.07
CA THR A 194 4.76 -6.99 -19.33
C THR A 194 3.92 -7.92 -20.20
N LYS A 195 3.62 -7.50 -21.42
CA LYS A 195 2.92 -8.31 -22.43
C LYS A 195 3.93 -9.24 -23.11
N ARG A 196 3.80 -10.54 -22.88
CA ARG A 196 4.63 -11.56 -23.48
C ARG A 196 3.98 -12.07 -24.76
N ILE A 197 4.63 -11.85 -25.91
CA ILE A 197 4.18 -12.33 -27.23
C ILE A 197 4.93 -13.63 -27.52
N LEU A 198 4.26 -14.77 -27.30
CA LEU A 198 4.84 -16.09 -27.42
C LEU A 198 4.72 -16.58 -28.88
N ASN A 199 5.85 -16.91 -29.52
CA ASN A 199 5.97 -17.41 -30.90
C ASN A 199 5.14 -16.58 -31.91
N LYS A 200 4.97 -15.26 -31.67
CA LYS A 200 4.11 -14.37 -32.48
C LYS A 200 2.63 -14.82 -32.60
N LYS A 201 2.20 -15.80 -31.81
CA LYS A 201 0.88 -16.43 -31.90
C LYS A 201 0.00 -16.23 -30.67
N ARG A 202 0.59 -16.10 -29.49
CA ARG A 202 -0.15 -16.00 -28.22
C ARG A 202 0.33 -14.84 -27.37
N VAL A 203 -0.60 -14.07 -26.84
CA VAL A 203 -0.29 -12.97 -25.89
C VAL A 203 -0.66 -13.41 -24.49
N SER A 204 0.26 -13.19 -23.54
CA SER A 204 0.01 -13.33 -22.11
C SER A 204 0.51 -12.09 -21.38
N VAL A 205 -0.08 -11.81 -20.22
CA VAL A 205 0.33 -10.68 -19.37
C VAL A 205 1.04 -11.22 -18.14
N HIS A 206 2.20 -10.69 -17.83
CA HIS A 206 2.98 -11.02 -16.64
C HIS A 206 2.27 -10.50 -15.38
N LYS A 207 1.93 -11.38 -14.44
CA LYS A 207 1.10 -11.06 -13.27
C LYS A 207 1.91 -10.87 -11.98
N GLY A 208 3.21 -10.74 -12.09
CA GLY A 208 4.16 -10.55 -10.98
C GLY A 208 5.42 -9.86 -11.46
N LEU A 209 6.47 -10.01 -10.71
CA LEU A 209 7.84 -9.63 -11.07
C LEU A 209 8.65 -10.90 -11.31
N ASP A 210 9.56 -10.88 -12.27
CA ASP A 210 10.66 -11.85 -12.29
C ASP A 210 11.91 -11.14 -11.74
N ILE A 211 12.43 -11.65 -10.62
CA ILE A 211 13.60 -11.12 -9.94
C ILE A 211 14.76 -12.08 -10.22
N LYS A 212 15.88 -11.56 -10.69
CA LYS A 212 17.09 -12.36 -10.92
C LYS A 212 17.51 -13.05 -9.61
N GLY A 213 18.07 -14.24 -9.71
CA GLY A 213 18.62 -14.96 -8.57
C GLY A 213 19.40 -16.17 -9.04
N GLU A 214 20.41 -16.56 -8.28
CA GLU A 214 21.16 -17.78 -8.52
C GLU A 214 20.38 -18.97 -7.94
N GLU A 215 20.55 -20.16 -8.53
CA GLU A 215 19.90 -21.36 -8.00
C GLU A 215 20.39 -21.64 -6.57
N GLY A 216 19.44 -21.83 -5.65
CA GLY A 216 19.71 -22.03 -4.23
C GLY A 216 19.82 -20.73 -3.40
N GLU A 217 19.65 -19.54 -4.00
CA GLU A 217 19.60 -18.28 -3.26
C GLU A 217 18.34 -18.21 -2.37
N GLU A 218 18.50 -17.71 -1.15
CA GLU A 218 17.41 -17.65 -0.14
C GLU A 218 16.28 -16.71 -0.56
N VAL A 219 15.06 -17.21 -0.54
CA VAL A 219 13.83 -16.45 -0.77
C VAL A 219 13.15 -16.14 0.56
N LYS A 220 12.93 -14.86 0.85
CA LYS A 220 12.36 -14.39 2.12
C LYS A 220 10.87 -14.05 1.99
N ALA A 221 10.12 -14.27 3.07
CA ALA A 221 8.73 -13.88 3.17
C ALA A 221 8.58 -12.35 3.11
N SER A 222 7.72 -11.86 2.22
CA SER A 222 7.48 -10.42 2.02
C SER A 222 6.86 -9.72 3.24
N ASN A 223 6.10 -10.46 4.04
CA ASN A 223 5.56 -10.04 5.34
C ASN A 223 5.14 -11.29 6.14
N SER A 224 4.75 -11.11 7.40
CA SER A 224 4.20 -12.18 8.24
C SER A 224 2.90 -12.72 7.64
N GLY A 225 2.68 -14.02 7.74
CA GLY A 225 1.53 -14.68 7.13
C GLY A 225 1.44 -16.17 7.45
N ARG A 226 0.45 -16.83 6.87
CA ARG A 226 0.25 -18.27 6.94
C ARG A 226 0.50 -18.89 5.57
N VAL A 227 1.18 -20.02 5.53
CA VAL A 227 1.36 -20.83 4.33
C VAL A 227 0.02 -21.50 3.97
N VAL A 228 -0.58 -21.10 2.87
CA VAL A 228 -1.85 -21.68 2.37
C VAL A 228 -1.65 -22.61 1.17
N LEU A 229 -0.43 -22.63 0.64
CA LEU A 229 -0.01 -23.56 -0.40
C LEU A 229 1.52 -23.67 -0.41
N ALA A 230 2.03 -24.89 -0.44
CA ALA A 230 3.42 -25.23 -0.76
C ALA A 230 3.40 -26.54 -1.56
N GLU A 231 3.37 -26.43 -2.90
CA GLU A 231 3.28 -27.59 -3.81
C GLU A 231 3.82 -27.28 -5.19
N GLU A 232 4.09 -28.34 -5.97
CA GLU A 232 4.48 -28.20 -7.37
C GLU A 232 3.25 -27.97 -8.26
N LEU A 233 3.25 -26.86 -9.03
CA LEU A 233 2.24 -26.49 -10.01
C LEU A 233 2.79 -26.56 -11.43
N PHE A 234 1.92 -26.82 -12.40
CA PHE A 234 2.28 -26.97 -13.82
C PHE A 234 3.05 -25.77 -14.37
N PHE A 235 2.55 -24.56 -14.13
CA PHE A 235 3.22 -23.34 -14.60
C PHE A 235 4.22 -22.80 -13.58
N GLY A 236 3.87 -22.80 -12.31
CA GLY A 236 4.67 -22.19 -11.27
C GLY A 236 5.86 -23.04 -10.81
N GLY A 237 5.85 -24.34 -11.13
CA GLY A 237 6.77 -25.26 -10.49
C GLY A 237 6.56 -25.25 -8.96
N ASN A 238 7.60 -25.44 -8.19
CA ASN A 238 7.54 -25.34 -6.75
C ASN A 238 7.04 -23.94 -6.35
N THR A 239 5.85 -23.90 -5.78
CA THR A 239 5.10 -22.67 -5.53
C THR A 239 4.71 -22.57 -4.06
N ILE A 240 4.97 -21.43 -3.44
CA ILE A 240 4.48 -21.05 -2.11
C ILE A 240 3.46 -19.94 -2.27
N ILE A 241 2.39 -20.00 -1.46
CA ILE A 241 1.45 -18.89 -1.29
C ILE A 241 1.32 -18.60 0.20
N LEU A 242 1.56 -17.35 0.58
CA LEU A 242 1.30 -16.84 1.92
C LEU A 242 0.00 -16.03 1.93
N ASP A 243 -0.88 -16.30 2.89
CA ASP A 243 -2.01 -15.47 3.27
C ASP A 243 -1.56 -14.52 4.39
N HIS A 244 -1.57 -13.24 4.11
CA HIS A 244 -1.22 -12.19 5.07
C HIS A 244 -2.43 -11.63 5.81
N GLY A 245 -3.62 -12.13 5.50
CA GLY A 245 -4.88 -11.59 6.00
C GLY A 245 -5.45 -10.47 5.14
N GLN A 246 -6.70 -10.13 5.39
CA GLN A 246 -7.44 -9.06 4.71
C GLN A 246 -7.49 -9.21 3.17
N GLY A 247 -7.35 -10.45 2.66
CA GLY A 247 -7.35 -10.76 1.23
C GLY A 247 -6.04 -10.39 0.51
N ILE A 248 -4.94 -10.27 1.25
CA ILE A 248 -3.60 -10.00 0.72
C ILE A 248 -2.82 -11.31 0.67
N TYR A 249 -2.33 -11.65 -0.53
CA TYR A 249 -1.57 -12.86 -0.79
C TYR A 249 -0.28 -12.55 -1.55
N THR A 250 0.81 -13.22 -1.15
CA THR A 250 2.05 -13.26 -1.94
C THR A 250 2.29 -14.64 -2.47
N ILE A 251 2.85 -14.73 -3.67
CA ILE A 251 3.02 -15.95 -4.46
C ILE A 251 4.47 -16.00 -4.93
N TYR A 252 5.15 -17.09 -4.60
CA TYR A 252 6.56 -17.34 -4.90
C TYR A 252 6.64 -18.57 -5.78
N MET A 253 7.17 -18.45 -7.01
CA MET A 253 7.21 -19.55 -7.98
C MET A 253 8.62 -19.81 -8.49
N HIS A 254 8.78 -20.94 -9.15
CA HIS A 254 10.01 -21.46 -9.75
C HIS A 254 11.08 -21.84 -8.72
N LEU A 255 10.67 -22.10 -7.47
CA LEU A 255 11.60 -22.47 -6.40
C LEU A 255 12.28 -23.82 -6.68
N SER A 256 13.51 -23.99 -6.19
CA SER A 256 14.20 -25.28 -6.18
C SER A 256 13.69 -26.16 -5.03
N GLU A 257 13.48 -25.56 -3.87
CA GLU A 257 13.13 -26.26 -2.64
C GLU A 257 12.25 -25.40 -1.74
N PHE A 258 11.39 -26.03 -0.93
CA PHE A 258 10.62 -25.41 0.14
C PHE A 258 11.38 -25.53 1.48
N ASN A 259 11.41 -24.45 2.25
CA ASN A 259 11.93 -24.46 3.64
C ASN A 259 10.79 -24.48 4.68
N ILE A 260 9.54 -24.55 4.21
CA ILE A 260 8.32 -24.47 5.04
C ILE A 260 7.27 -25.43 4.51
N GLY A 261 6.24 -25.69 5.32
CA GLY A 261 5.09 -26.53 4.97
C GLY A 261 3.74 -25.80 5.04
N PRO A 262 2.67 -26.42 4.51
CA PRO A 262 1.31 -25.90 4.64
C PRO A 262 0.92 -25.66 6.11
N GLU A 263 0.16 -24.57 6.35
CA GLU A 263 -0.32 -24.09 7.65
C GLU A 263 0.75 -23.47 8.57
N ASP A 264 2.03 -23.48 8.20
CA ASP A 264 3.07 -22.80 8.98
C ASP A 264 2.76 -21.30 9.09
N ILE A 265 3.06 -20.74 10.26
CA ILE A 265 3.00 -19.30 10.51
C ILE A 265 4.40 -18.74 10.32
N ILE A 266 4.52 -17.82 9.37
CA ILE A 266 5.80 -17.29 8.91
C ILE A 266 5.93 -15.84 9.37
N SER A 267 7.13 -15.47 9.82
CA SER A 267 7.47 -14.09 10.13
C SER A 267 7.99 -13.35 8.89
N LYS A 268 7.81 -12.03 8.86
CA LYS A 268 8.41 -11.19 7.82
C LYS A 268 9.92 -11.37 7.74
N GLY A 269 10.45 -11.59 6.52
CA GLY A 269 11.89 -11.78 6.29
C GLY A 269 12.40 -13.19 6.57
N GLU A 270 11.56 -14.12 7.03
CA GLU A 270 11.92 -15.52 7.23
C GLU A 270 12.19 -16.21 5.88
N VAL A 271 13.19 -17.08 5.82
CA VAL A 271 13.53 -17.87 4.63
C VAL A 271 12.48 -18.95 4.42
N ILE A 272 11.74 -18.88 3.31
CA ILE A 272 10.63 -19.78 3.00
C ILE A 272 10.96 -20.82 1.92
N GLY A 273 12.01 -20.61 1.16
CA GLY A 273 12.47 -21.50 0.09
C GLY A 273 13.68 -20.91 -0.62
N PHE A 274 14.03 -21.51 -1.74
CA PHE A 274 15.23 -21.14 -2.49
C PHE A 274 14.93 -20.96 -3.97
N VAL A 275 15.64 -20.00 -4.61
CA VAL A 275 15.52 -19.74 -6.05
C VAL A 275 15.83 -21.02 -6.84
N GLY A 276 15.08 -21.26 -7.89
CA GLY A 276 15.29 -22.37 -8.81
C GLY A 276 14.77 -22.05 -10.21
N SER A 277 14.51 -23.12 -10.97
CA SER A 277 14.00 -23.05 -12.35
C SER A 277 12.91 -24.09 -12.60
N SER A 278 12.13 -24.45 -11.59
CA SER A 278 11.05 -25.44 -11.71
C SER A 278 9.84 -24.89 -12.50
N GLY A 279 9.00 -25.79 -13.03
CA GLY A 279 7.83 -25.43 -13.82
C GLY A 279 8.14 -24.83 -15.18
N ARG A 280 7.40 -23.80 -15.61
CA ARG A 280 7.60 -23.15 -16.90
C ARG A 280 8.57 -21.97 -16.78
N SER A 281 9.84 -22.25 -16.54
CA SER A 281 10.93 -21.31 -16.47
C SER A 281 11.92 -21.50 -17.64
N THR A 282 12.72 -20.50 -17.94
CA THR A 282 13.82 -20.53 -18.91
C THR A 282 15.19 -20.53 -18.25
N GLY A 283 15.27 -20.42 -16.93
CA GLY A 283 16.49 -20.40 -16.14
C GLY A 283 16.21 -19.91 -14.71
N PRO A 284 17.21 -19.95 -13.82
CA PRO A 284 17.02 -19.58 -12.42
C PRO A 284 16.53 -18.13 -12.26
N HIS A 285 15.41 -17.94 -11.55
CA HIS A 285 14.85 -16.66 -11.15
C HIS A 285 13.70 -16.90 -10.17
N LEU A 286 13.33 -15.89 -9.41
CA LEU A 286 12.11 -15.89 -8.64
C LEU A 286 11.00 -15.16 -9.40
N HIS A 287 9.87 -15.85 -9.66
CA HIS A 287 8.64 -15.14 -10.01
C HIS A 287 7.88 -14.79 -8.71
N PHE A 288 7.71 -13.49 -8.45
CA PHE A 288 7.01 -12.96 -7.28
C PHE A 288 5.71 -12.27 -7.68
N GLY A 289 4.59 -12.83 -7.23
CA GLY A 289 3.26 -12.31 -7.47
C GLY A 289 2.58 -11.78 -6.20
N VAL A 290 1.72 -10.78 -6.37
CA VAL A 290 0.88 -10.23 -5.30
C VAL A 290 -0.58 -10.22 -5.75
N LYS A 291 -1.47 -10.55 -4.81
CA LYS A 291 -2.91 -10.33 -4.96
C LYS A 291 -3.46 -9.55 -3.78
N VAL A 292 -4.25 -8.53 -4.07
CA VAL A 292 -5.05 -7.78 -3.09
C VAL A 292 -6.51 -7.93 -3.48
N LEU A 293 -7.32 -8.52 -2.61
CA LEU A 293 -8.75 -8.80 -2.83
C LEU A 293 -8.98 -9.53 -4.17
N ASN A 294 -8.16 -10.54 -4.43
CA ASN A 294 -8.13 -11.34 -5.67
C ASN A 294 -7.83 -10.55 -6.96
N ILE A 295 -7.24 -9.34 -6.85
CA ILE A 295 -6.72 -8.56 -7.97
C ILE A 295 -5.21 -8.77 -8.04
N ASN A 296 -4.66 -9.17 -9.23
CA ASN A 296 -3.22 -9.17 -9.42
C ASN A 296 -2.71 -7.73 -9.35
N THR A 297 -1.77 -7.49 -8.46
CA THR A 297 -1.27 -6.17 -8.06
C THR A 297 0.22 -6.09 -8.33
N ASN A 298 0.71 -4.94 -8.76
CA ASN A 298 2.14 -4.69 -8.92
C ASN A 298 2.84 -4.83 -7.56
N PRO A 299 3.75 -5.81 -7.38
CA PRO A 299 4.40 -6.04 -6.11
C PRO A 299 5.21 -4.84 -5.59
N VAL A 300 5.85 -4.08 -6.49
CA VAL A 300 6.60 -2.86 -6.12
C VAL A 300 5.66 -1.86 -5.46
N SER A 301 4.48 -1.62 -6.04
CA SER A 301 3.54 -0.64 -5.48
C SER A 301 3.01 -1.03 -4.10
N LEU A 302 2.93 -2.34 -3.78
CA LEU A 302 2.59 -2.79 -2.43
C LEU A 302 3.75 -2.57 -1.45
N ALA A 303 4.98 -2.83 -1.87
CA ALA A 303 6.19 -2.66 -1.05
C ALA A 303 6.49 -1.18 -0.74
N GLU A 304 6.07 -0.27 -1.61
CA GLU A 304 6.25 1.19 -1.46
C GLU A 304 5.18 1.85 -0.59
N LEU A 305 4.12 1.12 -0.16
CA LEU A 305 3.13 1.69 0.76
C LEU A 305 3.73 1.89 2.15
N ASP A 306 3.48 3.06 2.72
CA ASP A 306 3.80 3.39 4.12
C ASP A 306 2.66 2.90 5.04
N LEU A 307 2.87 1.74 5.71
CA LEU A 307 1.86 0.98 6.44
C LEU A 307 2.10 0.98 7.95
#